data_872026895c8bccd42cd85a4c4a25ba9d
#
_entry.id   872026895c8bccd42cd85a4c4a25ba9d
#
_cell.length_a   1.000
_cell.length_b   1.000
_cell.length_c   1.000
_cell.angle_alpha   90.00
_cell.angle_beta   90.00
_cell.angle_gamma   90.00
#
_symmetry.space_group_name_H-M   'P 1'
#
loop_
_entity.id
_entity.type
_entity.pdbx_description
1 polymer ?
#
loop_
_entity_poly.entity_id
_entity_poly.type
_entity_poly.pdbx_seq_one_letter_code
_entity_poly.pdbx_strand_id
1 'polypeptide(L)'
;MPTPTAQQIIAAARRNAANLPSEQAAARALRNEARKAARQAREAAKPVRAARELPPINGAHWAKRRYGSNWIYPAVQITSPHAARIVAQWAPRTTRYIETPSMWGLYVWNSRRGPEPVLAQEGWYIVRTKYGLRVMQSAVFQQLYEPFAPQNK
;
A
#
# COMPACT_ATOMS: atom_id res chain seq x y z
N MET A 1 3.32 57.47 38.27
CA MET A 1 2.90 56.13 37.80
C MET A 1 2.99 55.18 39.00
N PRO A 2 1.88 54.49 39.37
CA PRO A 2 1.94 53.58 40.53
C PRO A 2 2.78 52.34 40.19
N THR A 3 3.77 52.04 41.03
CA THR A 3 4.57 50.82 40.94
C THR A 3 3.67 49.60 41.25
N PRO A 4 3.72 48.54 40.40
CA PRO A 4 2.91 47.35 40.63
C PRO A 4 3.31 46.67 41.93
N THR A 5 2.34 46.27 42.72
CA THR A 5 2.57 45.54 43.96
C THR A 5 3.12 44.14 43.71
N ALA A 6 3.89 43.58 44.63
CA ALA A 6 4.44 42.24 44.51
C ALA A 6 3.40 41.16 44.19
N GLN A 7 2.17 41.33 44.71
CA GLN A 7 1.04 40.44 44.41
C GLN A 7 0.58 40.53 42.96
N GLN A 8 0.62 41.70 42.34
CA GLN A 8 0.26 41.87 40.92
C GLN A 8 1.31 41.26 39.98
N ILE A 9 2.58 41.36 40.36
CA ILE A 9 3.67 40.70 39.61
C ILE A 9 3.58 39.17 39.68
N ILE A 10 3.29 38.61 40.85
CA ILE A 10 3.11 37.16 41.03
C ILE A 10 1.86 36.66 40.28
N ALA A 11 0.75 37.41 40.28
CA ALA A 11 -0.46 37.03 39.54
C ALA A 11 -0.25 37.10 38.03
N ALA A 12 0.55 38.04 37.52
CA ALA A 12 0.91 38.09 36.09
C ALA A 12 1.85 36.95 35.68
N ALA A 13 2.82 36.62 36.52
CA ALA A 13 3.76 35.50 36.30
C ALA A 13 3.02 34.15 36.29
N ARG A 14 2.06 33.95 37.19
CA ARG A 14 1.20 32.71 37.20
C ARG A 14 0.29 32.60 35.96
N ARG A 15 -0.28 33.69 35.46
CA ARG A 15 -1.04 33.69 34.21
C ARG A 15 -0.17 33.34 33.00
N ASN A 16 1.03 33.92 32.91
CA ASN A 16 1.94 33.61 31.84
C ASN A 16 2.47 32.16 31.91
N ALA A 17 2.74 31.65 33.12
CA ALA A 17 3.19 30.25 33.30
C ALA A 17 2.06 29.23 32.98
N ALA A 18 0.79 29.56 33.20
CA ALA A 18 -0.34 28.70 32.84
C ALA A 18 -0.61 28.64 31.33
N ASN A 19 -0.27 29.69 30.58
CA ASN A 19 -0.50 29.74 29.13
C ASN A 19 0.67 29.14 28.29
N LEU A 20 1.90 29.17 28.81
CA LEU A 20 3.09 28.64 28.13
C LEU A 20 2.97 27.17 27.70
N PRO A 21 2.49 26.23 28.54
CA PRO A 21 2.38 24.83 28.12
C PRO A 21 1.28 24.62 27.06
N SER A 22 0.20 25.41 27.06
CA SER A 22 -0.84 25.29 26.04
C SER A 22 -0.40 25.84 24.68
N GLU A 23 0.35 26.92 24.64
CA GLU A 23 0.93 27.47 23.41
C GLU A 23 1.98 26.53 22.81
N GLN A 24 2.83 25.93 23.65
CA GLN A 24 3.79 24.93 23.19
C GLN A 24 3.12 23.67 22.67
N ALA A 25 2.04 23.23 23.29
CA ALA A 25 1.26 22.08 22.82
C ALA A 25 0.58 22.37 21.47
N ALA A 26 -0.03 23.56 21.32
CA ALA A 26 -0.60 24.03 20.07
C ALA A 26 0.44 24.15 18.94
N ALA A 27 1.63 24.72 19.24
CA ALA A 27 2.71 24.81 18.28
C ALA A 27 3.24 23.44 17.86
N ARG A 28 3.32 22.45 18.77
CA ARG A 28 3.69 21.07 18.45
C ARG A 28 2.62 20.39 17.58
N ALA A 29 1.35 20.59 17.85
CA ALA A 29 0.25 20.06 17.05
C ALA A 29 0.30 20.59 15.61
N LEU A 30 0.44 21.90 15.42
CA LEU A 30 0.59 22.54 14.11
C LEU A 30 1.83 22.03 13.35
N ARG A 31 2.97 21.87 14.01
CA ARG A 31 4.17 21.27 13.38
C ARG A 31 3.95 19.83 12.95
N ASN A 32 3.24 19.05 13.74
CA ASN A 32 2.91 17.65 13.40
C ASN A 32 1.95 17.57 12.21
N GLU A 33 0.94 18.42 12.17
CA GLU A 33 0.04 18.50 11.01
C GLU A 33 0.76 18.96 9.75
N ALA A 34 1.59 19.99 9.82
CA ALA A 34 2.41 20.44 8.71
C ALA A 34 3.35 19.34 8.19
N ARG A 35 3.99 18.57 9.09
CA ARG A 35 4.81 17.41 8.70
C ARG A 35 3.99 16.31 8.05
N LYS A 36 2.79 16.04 8.53
CA LYS A 36 1.88 15.05 7.96
C LYS A 36 1.42 15.47 6.57
N ALA A 37 1.02 16.73 6.40
CA ALA A 37 0.65 17.30 5.11
C ALA A 37 1.82 17.29 4.11
N ALA A 38 3.02 17.69 4.53
CA ALA A 38 4.23 17.64 3.70
C ALA A 38 4.60 16.21 3.28
N ARG A 39 4.42 15.23 4.16
CA ARG A 39 4.64 13.82 3.83
C ARG A 39 3.62 13.32 2.81
N GLN A 40 2.34 13.66 2.98
CA GLN A 40 1.28 13.33 2.04
C GLN A 40 1.51 13.96 0.66
N ALA A 41 1.89 15.25 0.63
CA ALA A 41 2.22 15.95 -0.61
C ALA A 41 3.44 15.32 -1.33
N ARG A 42 4.49 14.95 -0.60
CA ARG A 42 5.64 14.23 -1.16
C ARG A 42 5.26 12.83 -1.69
N GLU A 43 4.39 12.12 -1.01
CA GLU A 43 3.89 10.82 -1.48
C GLU A 43 3.03 10.96 -2.74
N ALA A 44 2.16 11.98 -2.80
CA ALA A 44 1.35 12.29 -3.96
C ALA A 44 2.18 12.74 -5.18
N ALA A 45 3.27 13.46 -4.95
CA ALA A 45 4.19 13.94 -6.00
C ALA A 45 5.17 12.87 -6.50
N LYS A 46 5.27 11.70 -5.85
CA LYS A 46 6.14 10.63 -6.33
C LYS A 46 5.63 10.11 -7.66
N PRO A 47 6.50 10.01 -8.69
CA PRO A 47 6.09 9.45 -9.97
C PRO A 47 5.59 8.02 -9.77
N VAL A 48 4.51 7.69 -10.46
CA VAL A 48 3.95 6.34 -10.44
C VAL A 48 4.97 5.39 -11.07
N ARG A 49 5.56 4.51 -10.29
CA ARG A 49 6.52 3.53 -10.78
C ARG A 49 5.78 2.27 -11.20
N ALA A 50 5.76 1.99 -12.48
CA ALA A 50 5.29 0.72 -13.02
C ALA A 50 6.27 -0.39 -12.63
N ALA A 51 5.77 -1.46 -12.04
CA ALA A 51 6.57 -2.63 -11.70
C ALA A 51 6.44 -3.65 -12.82
N ARG A 52 7.41 -3.71 -13.73
CA ARG A 52 7.60 -4.76 -14.74
C ARG A 52 6.37 -5.08 -15.63
N GLU A 53 6.60 -5.82 -16.68
CA GLU A 53 5.62 -6.15 -17.72
C GLU A 53 4.43 -6.96 -17.20
N LEU A 54 3.28 -6.76 -17.83
CA LEU A 54 2.10 -7.60 -17.62
C LEU A 54 2.36 -9.00 -18.17
N PRO A 55 1.79 -10.06 -17.57
CA PRO A 55 1.78 -11.37 -18.20
C PRO A 55 0.99 -11.31 -19.51
N PRO A 56 1.43 -12.03 -20.56
CA PRO A 56 0.80 -12.01 -21.89
C PRO A 56 -0.50 -12.83 -21.91
N ILE A 57 -1.50 -12.39 -21.16
CA ILE A 57 -2.80 -13.09 -21.03
C ILE A 57 -3.94 -12.09 -20.95
N ASN A 58 -5.07 -12.47 -21.48
CA ASN A 58 -6.31 -11.72 -21.36
C ASN A 58 -6.73 -11.62 -19.88
N GLY A 59 -7.13 -10.42 -19.43
CA GLY A 59 -7.48 -10.17 -18.04
C GLY A 59 -6.30 -9.72 -17.17
N ALA A 60 -5.05 -9.76 -17.67
CA ALA A 60 -3.94 -9.09 -17.01
C ALA A 60 -4.11 -7.57 -17.15
N HIS A 61 -3.96 -6.87 -16.04
CA HIS A 61 -4.10 -5.43 -16.00
C HIS A 61 -3.16 -4.82 -14.95
N TRP A 62 -2.96 -3.52 -15.08
CA TRP A 62 -2.30 -2.77 -14.04
C TRP A 62 -3.27 -2.46 -12.92
N ALA A 63 -2.83 -2.65 -11.69
CA ALA A 63 -3.61 -2.38 -10.49
C ALA A 63 -2.88 -1.39 -9.60
N LYS A 64 -3.57 -0.34 -9.20
CA LYS A 64 -3.08 0.66 -8.25
C LYS A 64 -3.63 0.35 -6.87
N ARG A 65 -2.80 0.47 -5.85
CA ARG A 65 -3.24 0.30 -4.47
C ARG A 65 -4.10 1.50 -4.05
N ARG A 66 -5.29 1.25 -3.47
CA ARG A 66 -6.22 2.30 -3.03
C ARG A 66 -5.66 3.17 -1.90
N TYR A 67 -4.85 2.57 -1.02
CA TYR A 67 -4.33 3.24 0.17
C TYR A 67 -2.81 3.08 0.29
N GLY A 68 -2.15 4.15 0.72
CA GLY A 68 -0.79 4.10 1.25
C GLY A 68 0.36 4.08 0.25
N SER A 69 0.14 3.98 -1.05
CA SER A 69 1.22 4.10 -2.04
C SER A 69 0.72 4.36 -3.46
N ASN A 70 1.48 5.13 -4.24
CA ASN A 70 1.24 5.36 -5.67
C ASN A 70 1.87 4.28 -6.57
N TRP A 71 2.16 3.10 -6.02
CA TRP A 71 2.70 2.00 -6.81
C TRP A 71 1.62 1.35 -7.65
N ILE A 72 1.96 1.09 -8.91
CA ILE A 72 1.18 0.28 -9.83
C ILE A 72 1.83 -1.09 -9.91
N TYR A 73 1.02 -2.12 -9.91
CA TYR A 73 1.43 -3.50 -9.92
C TYR A 73 0.75 -4.25 -11.05
N PRO A 74 1.46 -5.15 -11.75
CA PRO A 74 0.83 -6.10 -12.63
C PRO A 74 -0.06 -7.04 -11.80
N ALA A 75 -1.31 -7.19 -12.21
CA ALA A 75 -2.27 -8.08 -11.60
C ALA A 75 -2.95 -8.95 -12.67
N VAL A 76 -3.27 -10.18 -12.30
CA VAL A 76 -4.00 -11.11 -13.14
C VAL A 76 -4.96 -11.92 -12.31
N GLN A 77 -6.18 -12.10 -12.80
CA GLN A 77 -7.13 -13.04 -12.22
C GLN A 77 -6.93 -14.43 -12.83
N ILE A 78 -6.90 -15.44 -11.99
CA ILE A 78 -6.83 -16.83 -12.42
C ILE A 78 -8.25 -17.30 -12.77
N THR A 79 -8.58 -17.32 -14.06
CA THR A 79 -9.91 -17.67 -14.55
C THR A 79 -9.96 -19.03 -15.22
N SER A 80 -8.81 -19.67 -15.44
CA SER A 80 -8.71 -20.93 -16.14
C SER A 80 -7.36 -21.61 -15.90
N PRO A 81 -7.23 -22.93 -16.19
CA PRO A 81 -5.94 -23.62 -16.23
C PRO A 81 -4.92 -22.96 -17.14
N HIS A 82 -5.38 -22.45 -18.29
CA HIS A 82 -4.51 -21.74 -19.23
C HIS A 82 -3.90 -20.48 -18.61
N ALA A 83 -4.73 -19.66 -17.92
CA ALA A 83 -4.25 -18.48 -17.19
C ALA A 83 -3.20 -18.86 -16.13
N ALA A 84 -3.45 -19.94 -15.39
CA ALA A 84 -2.52 -20.44 -14.37
C ALA A 84 -1.17 -20.87 -14.97
N ARG A 85 -1.18 -21.56 -16.14
CA ARG A 85 0.06 -21.96 -16.85
C ARG A 85 0.88 -20.73 -17.28
N ILE A 86 0.22 -19.71 -17.85
CA ILE A 86 0.93 -18.49 -18.28
C ILE A 86 1.52 -17.76 -17.07
N VAL A 87 0.81 -17.68 -15.93
CA VAL A 87 1.36 -17.10 -14.71
C VAL A 87 2.56 -17.90 -14.20
N ALA A 88 2.52 -19.23 -14.31
CA ALA A 88 3.66 -20.07 -13.96
C ALA A 88 4.89 -19.77 -14.84
N GLN A 89 4.70 -19.56 -16.14
CA GLN A 89 5.78 -19.16 -17.06
C GLN A 89 6.28 -17.73 -16.79
N TRP A 90 5.36 -16.80 -16.44
CA TRP A 90 5.71 -15.41 -16.12
C TRP A 90 6.56 -15.27 -14.85
N ALA A 91 6.40 -16.18 -13.89
CA ALA A 91 7.12 -16.15 -12.63
C ALA A 91 7.66 -17.54 -12.20
N PRO A 92 8.48 -18.19 -13.04
CA PRO A 92 8.84 -19.63 -12.89
C PRO A 92 9.59 -19.96 -11.60
N ARG A 93 10.25 -18.97 -10.98
CA ARG A 93 10.99 -19.17 -9.72
C ARG A 93 10.10 -19.18 -8.47
N THR A 94 8.89 -18.69 -8.60
CA THR A 94 7.98 -18.48 -7.45
C THR A 94 6.62 -19.11 -7.65
N THR A 95 6.44 -19.86 -8.74
CA THR A 95 5.16 -20.51 -9.05
C THR A 95 5.40 -21.90 -9.60
N ARG A 96 4.46 -22.81 -9.34
CA ARG A 96 4.40 -24.14 -9.95
C ARG A 96 2.97 -24.47 -10.32
N TYR A 97 2.72 -24.68 -11.59
CA TYR A 97 1.46 -25.21 -12.09
C TYR A 97 1.45 -26.73 -11.95
N ILE A 98 0.35 -27.26 -11.44
CA ILE A 98 0.10 -28.71 -11.36
C ILE A 98 -1.28 -28.97 -11.97
N GLU A 99 -1.34 -30.00 -12.80
CA GLU A 99 -2.57 -30.46 -13.43
C GLU A 99 -2.66 -31.99 -13.32
N THR A 100 -3.80 -32.45 -12.89
CA THR A 100 -4.18 -33.87 -12.87
C THR A 100 -5.51 -34.03 -13.62
N PRO A 101 -5.93 -35.24 -13.97
CA PRO A 101 -7.22 -35.45 -14.67
C PRO A 101 -8.44 -34.88 -13.92
N SER A 102 -8.35 -34.78 -12.59
CA SER A 102 -9.46 -34.33 -11.74
C SER A 102 -9.34 -32.90 -11.23
N MET A 103 -8.15 -32.29 -11.29
CA MET A 103 -7.92 -30.97 -10.73
C MET A 103 -6.69 -30.29 -11.31
N TRP A 104 -6.69 -28.97 -11.23
CA TRP A 104 -5.50 -28.15 -11.49
C TRP A 104 -5.25 -27.20 -10.36
N GLY A 105 -4.02 -26.69 -10.25
CA GLY A 105 -3.66 -25.72 -9.22
C GLY A 105 -2.41 -24.94 -9.58
N LEU A 106 -2.34 -23.73 -9.08
CA LEU A 106 -1.15 -22.89 -9.16
C LEU A 106 -0.63 -22.64 -7.74
N TYR A 107 0.48 -23.29 -7.42
CA TYR A 107 1.20 -23.02 -6.18
C TYR A 107 2.07 -21.79 -6.33
N VAL A 108 1.99 -20.89 -5.36
CA VAL A 108 2.72 -19.62 -5.34
C VAL A 108 3.53 -19.50 -4.05
N TRP A 109 4.83 -19.38 -4.17
CA TRP A 109 5.74 -19.13 -3.05
C TRP A 109 5.91 -17.65 -2.81
N ASN A 110 5.68 -17.22 -1.58
CA ASN A 110 5.94 -15.85 -1.16
C ASN A 110 7.00 -15.86 -0.06
N SER A 111 8.18 -15.39 -0.37
CA SER A 111 9.34 -15.37 0.53
C SER A 111 9.10 -14.68 1.89
N ARG A 112 8.03 -13.88 2.00
CA ARG A 112 7.67 -13.21 3.26
C ARG A 112 6.68 -13.95 4.14
N ARG A 113 5.98 -14.94 3.59
CA ARG A 113 4.97 -15.73 4.34
C ARG A 113 5.50 -17.06 4.86
N GLY A 114 6.76 -17.37 4.59
CA GLY A 114 7.38 -18.63 4.97
C GLY A 114 7.61 -19.57 3.77
N PRO A 115 8.11 -20.78 4.02
CA PRO A 115 8.46 -21.76 3.00
C PRO A 115 7.26 -22.41 2.32
N GLU A 116 6.06 -22.31 2.90
CA GLU A 116 4.88 -22.97 2.39
C GLU A 116 4.25 -22.20 1.21
N PRO A 117 3.94 -22.89 0.10
CA PRO A 117 3.25 -22.29 -1.02
C PRO A 117 1.77 -22.06 -0.70
N VAL A 118 1.21 -21.03 -1.29
CA VAL A 118 -0.23 -20.78 -1.29
C VAL A 118 -0.81 -21.32 -2.59
N LEU A 119 -1.82 -22.18 -2.51
CA LEU A 119 -2.57 -22.64 -3.67
C LEU A 119 -3.51 -21.52 -4.12
N ALA A 120 -3.28 -21.00 -5.33
CA ALA A 120 -4.19 -20.07 -5.97
C ALA A 120 -5.33 -20.85 -6.64
N GLN A 121 -6.55 -20.48 -6.28
CA GLN A 121 -7.78 -21.06 -6.84
C GLN A 121 -8.32 -20.21 -7.98
N GLU A 122 -9.26 -20.78 -8.73
CA GLU A 122 -10.01 -20.04 -9.73
C GLU A 122 -10.71 -18.81 -9.12
N GLY A 123 -10.70 -17.69 -9.84
CA GLY A 123 -11.23 -16.43 -9.37
C GLY A 123 -10.29 -15.60 -8.49
N TRP A 124 -9.19 -16.17 -8.02
CA TRP A 124 -8.22 -15.43 -7.22
C TRP A 124 -7.30 -14.56 -8.06
N TYR A 125 -6.76 -13.52 -7.43
CA TYR A 125 -5.80 -12.60 -8.06
C TYR A 125 -4.37 -12.91 -7.66
N ILE A 126 -3.47 -12.82 -8.64
CA ILE A 126 -2.02 -12.80 -8.45
C ILE A 126 -1.55 -11.37 -8.73
N VAL A 127 -0.91 -10.75 -7.76
CA VAL A 127 -0.34 -9.40 -7.87
C VAL A 127 1.17 -9.48 -7.70
N ARG A 128 1.92 -8.99 -8.68
CA ARG A 128 3.39 -8.95 -8.61
C ARG A 128 3.86 -7.66 -7.97
N THR A 129 4.31 -7.75 -6.74
CA THR A 129 4.84 -6.62 -5.98
C THR A 129 6.38 -6.60 -6.04
N LYS A 130 7.00 -5.55 -5.55
CA LYS A 130 8.47 -5.50 -5.38
C LYS A 130 9.02 -6.58 -4.44
N TYR A 131 8.16 -7.20 -3.66
CA TYR A 131 8.51 -8.23 -2.69
C TYR A 131 8.12 -9.65 -3.12
N GLY A 132 7.76 -9.83 -4.39
CA GLY A 132 7.30 -11.09 -4.95
C GLY A 132 5.81 -11.11 -5.24
N LEU A 133 5.31 -12.30 -5.54
CA LEU A 133 3.89 -12.50 -5.84
C LEU A 133 3.04 -12.50 -4.58
N ARG A 134 1.85 -11.95 -4.70
CA ARG A 134 0.79 -12.04 -3.69
C ARG A 134 -0.42 -12.70 -4.29
N VAL A 135 -0.94 -13.68 -3.58
CA VAL A 135 -2.18 -14.37 -3.91
C VAL A 135 -3.28 -13.83 -3.00
N MET A 136 -4.42 -13.51 -3.54
CA MET A 136 -5.55 -13.01 -2.76
C MET A 136 -6.88 -13.31 -3.42
N GLN A 137 -7.90 -13.48 -2.61
CA GLN A 137 -9.28 -13.63 -3.06
C GLN A 137 -9.78 -12.36 -3.77
N SER A 138 -10.72 -12.51 -4.70
CA SER A 138 -11.28 -11.41 -5.48
C SER A 138 -11.81 -10.26 -4.61
N ALA A 139 -12.55 -10.57 -3.54
CA ALA A 139 -13.07 -9.56 -2.62
C ALA A 139 -11.96 -8.74 -1.94
N VAL A 140 -10.88 -9.41 -1.51
CA VAL A 140 -9.73 -8.74 -0.89
C VAL A 140 -8.98 -7.89 -1.91
N PHE A 141 -8.86 -8.37 -3.16
CA PHE A 141 -8.23 -7.59 -4.23
C PHE A 141 -9.00 -6.29 -4.48
N GLN A 142 -10.31 -6.37 -4.64
CA GLN A 142 -11.18 -5.20 -4.89
C GLN A 142 -11.16 -4.17 -3.76
N GLN A 143 -10.98 -4.61 -2.51
CA GLN A 143 -10.80 -3.70 -1.37
C GLN A 143 -9.47 -2.97 -1.38
N LEU A 144 -8.40 -3.64 -1.80
CA LEU A 144 -7.03 -3.11 -1.69
C LEU A 144 -6.53 -2.42 -2.95
N TYR A 145 -7.07 -2.76 -4.11
CA TYR A 145 -6.61 -2.33 -5.41
C TYR A 145 -7.75 -1.81 -6.28
N GLU A 146 -7.40 -0.99 -7.24
CA GLU A 146 -8.27 -0.53 -8.32
C GLU A 146 -7.58 -0.74 -9.66
N PRO A 147 -8.33 -1.02 -10.75
CA PRO A 147 -7.77 -1.08 -12.09
C PRO A 147 -7.11 0.25 -12.45
N PHE A 148 -5.98 0.19 -13.11
CA PHE A 148 -5.23 1.35 -13.56
C PHE A 148 -4.89 1.22 -15.04
N ALA A 149 -5.36 2.14 -15.85
CA ALA A 149 -4.94 2.28 -17.25
C ALA A 149 -3.76 3.28 -17.29
N PRO A 150 -2.55 2.86 -17.68
CA PRO A 150 -1.46 3.81 -17.89
C PRO A 150 -1.88 4.77 -19.01
N GLN A 151 -1.87 6.06 -18.73
CA GLN A 151 -2.04 7.07 -19.77
C GLN A 151 -0.79 7.00 -20.65
N ASN A 152 -0.94 6.53 -21.88
CA ASN A 152 0.09 6.65 -22.89
C ASN A 152 0.26 8.17 -23.16
N LYS A 153 1.37 8.72 -22.67
CA LYS A 153 1.87 10.03 -23.08
C LYS A 153 2.84 9.85 -24.22
#